data_fbd7819cfd00bcd8265255817fec2dfe
#
_entry.id   fbd7819cfd00bcd8265255817fec2dfe
#
_cell.length_a   1.000
_cell.length_b   1.000
_cell.length_c   1.000
_cell.angle_alpha   90.00
_cell.angle_beta   90.00
_cell.angle_gamma   90.00
#
_symmetry.space_group_name_H-M   'P 1'
#
loop_
_entity.id
_entity.type
_entity.pdbx_description
1 polymer ?
#
loop_
_entity_poly.entity_id
_entity_poly.type
_entity_poly.pdbx_seq_one_letter_code
_entity_poly.pdbx_strand_id
1 'polypeptide(L)'
;MEKYNRVAVGGTFDKFHYGHRSSIAKAFEIGKSVEIGVTSNAFAGLKEGDIDPCEVRMTNLNNFLEGDHENFHISRLDDAYGPTVVDPDFDAIVVSEETEPNALKINEIRVEKGMKPLDIVVVKFVLADDGIPISSTRIRKGEINKKGELI
;
A
#
# COMPACT_ATOMS: atom_id res chain seq x y z
N MET A 1 14.09 -12.85 -4.97
CA MET A 1 14.85 -13.23 -3.76
C MET A 1 14.49 -12.31 -2.60
N GLU A 2 14.13 -12.89 -1.51
CA GLU A 2 13.71 -12.14 -0.33
C GLU A 2 14.91 -11.50 0.36
N LYS A 3 14.95 -10.18 0.38
CA LYS A 3 16.07 -9.40 0.90
C LYS A 3 15.86 -8.95 2.34
N TYR A 4 14.61 -8.84 2.77
CA TYR A 4 14.24 -8.34 4.09
C TYR A 4 13.41 -9.37 4.84
N ASN A 5 13.46 -9.35 6.16
CA ASN A 5 12.61 -10.22 6.96
C ASN A 5 11.18 -9.72 7.01
N ARG A 6 10.98 -8.42 7.22
CA ARG A 6 9.65 -7.85 7.38
C ARG A 6 9.52 -6.53 6.65
N VAL A 7 8.56 -6.47 5.73
CA VAL A 7 8.34 -5.32 4.86
C VAL A 7 6.94 -4.76 5.08
N ALA A 8 6.82 -3.45 5.15
CA ALA A 8 5.54 -2.76 5.25
C ALA A 8 5.14 -2.20 3.89
N VAL A 9 3.85 -2.27 3.61
CA VAL A 9 3.23 -1.58 2.48
C VAL A 9 1.85 -1.13 2.91
N GLY A 10 1.47 0.09 2.57
CA GLY A 10 0.19 0.63 2.99
C GLY A 10 -0.51 1.38 1.87
N GLY A 11 -1.81 1.53 1.99
CA GLY A 11 -2.61 2.27 1.03
C GLY A 11 -4.09 2.19 1.33
N THR A 12 -4.87 2.88 0.53
CA THR A 12 -6.32 2.83 0.62
C THR A 12 -6.86 1.58 -0.07
N PHE A 13 -6.22 1.15 -1.15
CA PHE A 13 -6.57 -0.04 -1.93
C PHE A 13 -8.04 -0.05 -2.37
N ASP A 14 -8.56 1.12 -2.72
CA ASP A 14 -9.91 1.23 -3.28
C ASP A 14 -9.87 0.90 -4.76
N LYS A 15 -10.89 0.19 -5.26
CA LYS A 15 -10.95 -0.25 -6.67
C LYS A 15 -9.68 -1.02 -7.07
N PHE A 16 -9.22 -1.89 -6.24
CA PHE A 16 -7.96 -2.64 -6.33
C PHE A 16 -7.48 -2.83 -7.78
N HIS A 17 -6.50 -2.04 -8.17
CA HIS A 17 -6.04 -1.95 -9.58
C HIS A 17 -4.58 -2.38 -9.74
N TYR A 18 -4.09 -2.36 -10.97
CA TYR A 18 -2.73 -2.83 -11.27
C TYR A 18 -1.64 -2.02 -10.58
N GLY A 19 -1.87 -0.74 -10.28
CA GLY A 19 -0.93 0.06 -9.48
C GLY A 19 -0.78 -0.50 -8.07
N HIS A 20 -1.87 -0.88 -7.43
CA HIS A 20 -1.85 -1.54 -6.11
C HIS A 20 -1.13 -2.89 -6.19
N ARG A 21 -1.43 -3.67 -7.23
CA ARG A 21 -0.83 -4.99 -7.42
C ARG A 21 0.68 -4.91 -7.55
N SER A 22 1.18 -3.89 -8.26
CA SER A 22 2.61 -3.67 -8.44
C SER A 22 3.32 -3.43 -7.12
N SER A 23 2.77 -2.57 -6.26
CA SER A 23 3.36 -2.29 -4.94
C SER A 23 3.37 -3.52 -4.05
N ILE A 24 2.26 -4.26 -4.02
CA ILE A 24 2.16 -5.47 -3.21
C ILE A 24 3.08 -6.57 -3.73
N ALA A 25 3.15 -6.75 -5.05
CA ALA A 25 4.06 -7.73 -5.65
C ALA A 25 5.51 -7.44 -5.28
N LYS A 26 5.90 -6.16 -5.29
CA LYS A 26 7.25 -5.78 -4.87
C LYS A 26 7.51 -6.12 -3.43
N ALA A 27 6.55 -5.88 -2.54
CA ALA A 27 6.69 -6.21 -1.13
C ALA A 27 6.92 -7.71 -0.91
N PHE A 28 6.17 -8.57 -1.61
CA PHE A 28 6.35 -10.02 -1.52
C PHE A 28 7.65 -10.48 -2.17
N GLU A 29 8.10 -9.79 -3.22
CA GLU A 29 9.37 -10.12 -3.87
C GLU A 29 10.56 -9.94 -2.93
N ILE A 30 10.55 -8.87 -2.13
CA ILE A 30 11.71 -8.50 -1.31
C ILE A 30 11.58 -8.90 0.17
N GLY A 31 10.39 -9.23 0.64
CA GLY A 31 10.14 -9.52 2.05
C GLY A 31 9.71 -10.95 2.32
N LYS A 32 10.26 -11.54 3.38
CA LYS A 32 9.81 -12.85 3.85
C LYS A 32 8.42 -12.77 4.46
N SER A 33 8.12 -11.66 5.12
CA SER A 33 6.85 -11.38 5.76
C SER A 33 6.42 -9.97 5.35
N VAL A 34 5.15 -9.81 5.03
CA VAL A 34 4.60 -8.52 4.57
C VAL A 34 3.45 -8.07 5.47
N GLU A 35 3.57 -6.86 6.00
CA GLU A 35 2.49 -6.21 6.74
C GLU A 35 1.81 -5.22 5.81
N ILE A 36 0.53 -5.43 5.55
CA ILE A 36 -0.24 -4.59 4.64
C ILE A 36 -1.23 -3.76 5.44
N GLY A 37 -1.04 -2.44 5.40
CA GLY A 37 -1.94 -1.51 6.10
C GLY A 37 -2.98 -0.94 5.15
N VAL A 38 -4.25 -1.05 5.53
CA VAL A 38 -5.37 -0.51 4.75
C VAL A 38 -5.99 0.64 5.53
N THR A 39 -6.06 1.82 4.91
CA THR A 39 -6.54 3.02 5.61
C THR A 39 -7.98 2.85 6.12
N SER A 40 -8.22 3.31 7.36
CA SER A 40 -9.56 3.31 7.96
C SER A 40 -10.47 4.26 7.15
N ASN A 41 -11.77 4.15 7.38
CA ASN A 41 -12.73 5.04 6.74
C ASN A 41 -12.43 6.51 7.07
N ALA A 42 -12.17 6.79 8.33
CA ALA A 42 -11.85 8.15 8.78
C ALA A 42 -10.57 8.68 8.16
N PHE A 43 -9.51 7.86 8.15
CA PHE A 43 -8.22 8.28 7.63
C PHE A 43 -8.23 8.43 6.11
N ALA A 44 -8.97 7.56 5.42
CA ALA A 44 -9.08 7.64 3.96
C ALA A 44 -9.87 8.89 3.51
N GLY A 45 -10.52 9.59 4.43
CA GLY A 45 -11.38 10.71 4.08
C GLY A 45 -12.62 10.24 3.33
N LEU A 46 -13.22 9.16 3.80
CA LEU A 46 -14.36 8.54 3.15
C LEU A 46 -15.50 9.53 2.98
N LYS A 47 -15.90 9.73 1.74
CA LYS A 47 -17.09 10.50 1.38
C LYS A 47 -18.14 9.53 0.90
N GLU A 48 -19.39 9.86 1.17
CA GLU A 48 -20.50 8.99 0.81
C GLU A 48 -20.44 8.63 -0.68
N GLY A 49 -20.41 7.33 -0.98
CA GLY A 49 -20.44 6.81 -2.33
C GLY A 49 -19.12 6.81 -3.09
N ASP A 50 -18.06 7.43 -2.55
CA ASP A 50 -16.80 7.57 -3.29
C ASP A 50 -15.83 6.42 -3.09
N ILE A 51 -15.64 5.99 -1.85
CA ILE A 51 -14.64 4.96 -1.48
C ILE A 51 -15.36 3.83 -0.75
N ASP A 52 -15.02 2.58 -1.09
CA ASP A 52 -15.60 1.43 -0.39
C ASP A 52 -15.18 1.42 1.08
N PRO A 53 -16.03 0.91 1.99
CA PRO A 53 -15.67 0.79 3.40
C PRO A 53 -14.41 -0.03 3.61
N CYS A 54 -13.65 0.28 4.66
CA CYS A 54 -12.40 -0.38 4.99
C CYS A 54 -12.54 -1.91 5.02
N GLU A 55 -13.59 -2.42 5.64
CA GLU A 55 -13.83 -3.87 5.72
C GLU A 55 -13.95 -4.51 4.34
N VAL A 56 -14.61 -3.84 3.41
CA VAL A 56 -14.76 -4.33 2.03
C VAL A 56 -13.41 -4.32 1.32
N ARG A 57 -12.64 -3.25 1.49
CA ARG A 57 -11.31 -3.15 0.89
C ARG A 57 -10.36 -4.21 1.42
N MET A 58 -10.39 -4.46 2.73
CA MET A 58 -9.57 -5.51 3.35
C MET A 58 -9.96 -6.91 2.87
N THR A 59 -11.26 -7.17 2.77
CA THR A 59 -11.77 -8.47 2.30
C THR A 59 -11.36 -8.72 0.85
N ASN A 60 -11.50 -7.72 -0.01
CA ASN A 60 -11.14 -7.85 -1.42
C ASN A 60 -9.63 -8.10 -1.57
N LEU A 61 -8.82 -7.42 -0.78
CA LEU A 61 -7.38 -7.60 -0.79
C LEU A 61 -7.00 -8.99 -0.30
N ASN A 62 -7.59 -9.45 0.80
CA ASN A 62 -7.33 -10.78 1.33
C ASN A 62 -7.70 -11.87 0.32
N ASN A 63 -8.86 -11.72 -0.32
CA ASN A 63 -9.30 -12.69 -1.34
C ASN A 63 -8.34 -12.74 -2.54
N PHE A 64 -7.76 -11.60 -2.89
CA PHE A 64 -6.78 -11.54 -3.97
C PHE A 64 -5.47 -12.27 -3.60
N LEU A 65 -5.05 -12.16 -2.34
CA LEU A 65 -3.75 -12.69 -1.88
C LEU A 65 -3.85 -14.15 -1.43
N GLU A 66 -4.99 -14.56 -0.92
CA GLU A 66 -5.18 -15.90 -0.37
C GLU A 66 -4.96 -16.96 -1.45
N GLY A 67 -4.16 -17.97 -1.14
CA GLY A 67 -3.82 -19.03 -2.08
C GLY A 67 -2.49 -18.81 -2.82
N ASP A 68 -2.10 -17.56 -3.06
CA ASP A 68 -0.85 -17.23 -3.74
C ASP A 68 0.26 -16.83 -2.75
N HIS A 69 -0.11 -16.30 -1.58
CA HIS A 69 0.82 -15.82 -0.57
C HIS A 69 0.42 -16.31 0.81
N GLU A 70 1.40 -16.55 1.68
CA GLU A 70 1.16 -17.08 3.02
C GLU A 70 1.60 -16.13 4.13
N ASN A 71 2.76 -15.54 4.01
CA ASN A 71 3.38 -14.77 5.09
C ASN A 71 2.97 -13.29 5.04
N PHE A 72 1.70 -13.03 5.23
CA PHE A 72 1.21 -11.65 5.26
C PHE A 72 0.16 -11.45 6.35
N HIS A 73 0.03 -10.19 6.75
CA HIS A 73 -0.99 -9.75 7.69
C HIS A 73 -1.58 -8.43 7.18
N ILE A 74 -2.90 -8.34 7.17
CA ILE A 74 -3.61 -7.13 6.76
C ILE A 74 -4.18 -6.46 8.00
N SER A 75 -3.87 -5.18 8.19
CA SER A 75 -4.36 -4.42 9.34
C SER A 75 -4.92 -3.08 8.90
N ARG A 76 -5.78 -2.52 9.75
CA ARG A 76 -6.35 -1.20 9.52
C ARG A 76 -5.37 -0.11 9.95
N LEU A 77 -5.20 0.91 9.11
CA LEU A 77 -4.40 2.08 9.43
C LEU A 77 -5.32 3.23 9.84
N ASP A 78 -5.16 3.69 11.08
CA ASP A 78 -5.92 4.83 11.59
C ASP A 78 -5.15 6.15 11.42
N ASP A 79 -3.88 6.06 11.04
CA ASP A 79 -3.02 7.21 10.74
C ASP A 79 -2.04 6.87 9.62
N ALA A 80 -1.22 7.85 9.23
CA ALA A 80 -0.29 7.71 8.10
C ALA A 80 0.88 6.77 8.37
N TYR A 81 1.12 6.39 9.63
CA TYR A 81 2.33 5.69 10.01
C TYR A 81 2.10 4.24 10.42
N GLY A 82 0.94 3.94 11.01
CA GLY A 82 0.61 2.60 11.47
C GLY A 82 1.63 2.04 12.45
N PRO A 83 1.90 0.73 12.38
CA PRO A 83 2.84 0.10 13.31
C PRO A 83 4.31 0.41 13.03
N THR A 84 4.65 1.03 11.90
CA THR A 84 6.05 1.28 11.52
C THR A 84 6.78 2.20 12.50
N VAL A 85 6.08 3.05 13.23
CA VAL A 85 6.68 3.99 14.18
C VAL A 85 6.71 3.47 15.61
N VAL A 86 6.17 2.28 15.85
CA VAL A 86 6.16 1.67 17.20
C VAL A 86 6.84 0.30 17.24
N ASP A 87 6.95 -0.39 16.12
CA ASP A 87 7.54 -1.72 16.03
C ASP A 87 8.92 -1.64 15.36
N PRO A 88 10.01 -1.90 16.11
CA PRO A 88 11.36 -1.79 15.56
C PRO A 88 11.73 -2.91 14.57
N ASP A 89 10.94 -3.98 14.50
CA ASP A 89 11.28 -5.16 13.70
C ASP A 89 11.00 -5.03 12.19
N PHE A 90 10.46 -3.92 11.74
CA PHE A 90 10.34 -3.65 10.31
C PHE A 90 11.70 -3.31 9.70
N ASP A 91 11.97 -3.84 8.51
CA ASP A 91 13.24 -3.64 7.81
C ASP A 91 13.12 -2.66 6.63
N ALA A 92 12.00 -2.69 5.94
CA ALA A 92 11.81 -1.87 4.74
C ALA A 92 10.34 -1.49 4.57
N ILE A 93 10.12 -0.48 3.74
CA ILE A 93 8.76 -0.05 3.37
C ILE A 93 8.71 0.14 1.85
N VAL A 94 7.64 -0.36 1.23
CA VAL A 94 7.39 -0.18 -0.19
C VAL A 94 6.41 0.97 -0.37
N VAL A 95 6.78 1.92 -1.19
CA VAL A 95 5.99 3.13 -1.45
C VAL A 95 5.96 3.46 -2.93
N SER A 96 5.03 4.30 -3.34
CA SER A 96 5.04 4.94 -4.66
C SER A 96 5.74 6.29 -4.54
N GLU A 97 5.96 6.95 -5.68
CA GLU A 97 6.52 8.30 -5.68
C GLU A 97 5.63 9.28 -4.91
N GLU A 98 4.31 9.07 -4.94
CA GLU A 98 3.34 9.89 -4.22
C GLU A 98 3.46 9.71 -2.70
N THR A 99 3.74 8.50 -2.22
CA THR A 99 3.78 8.18 -0.79
C THR A 99 5.19 8.16 -0.20
N GLU A 100 6.21 8.35 -1.02
CA GLU A 100 7.59 8.40 -0.55
C GLU A 100 7.80 9.46 0.55
N PRO A 101 7.24 10.67 0.46
CA PRO A 101 7.38 11.66 1.54
C PRO A 101 6.90 11.16 2.89
N ASN A 102 5.86 10.30 2.92
CA ASN A 102 5.38 9.71 4.15
C ASN A 102 6.39 8.74 4.75
N ALA A 103 7.10 7.99 3.91
CA ALA A 103 8.15 7.08 4.37
C ALA A 103 9.32 7.85 4.98
N LEU A 104 9.68 8.99 4.42
CA LEU A 104 10.71 9.85 4.97
C LEU A 104 10.30 10.34 6.37
N LYS A 105 9.05 10.70 6.55
CA LYS A 105 8.50 11.12 7.84
C LYS A 105 8.54 10.00 8.86
N ILE A 106 8.18 8.78 8.44
CA ILE A 106 8.26 7.59 9.29
C ILE A 106 9.70 7.42 9.81
N ASN A 107 10.69 7.56 8.94
CA ASN A 107 12.08 7.41 9.33
C ASN A 107 12.56 8.50 10.28
N GLU A 108 12.08 9.74 10.13
CA GLU A 108 12.36 10.80 11.09
C GLU A 108 11.87 10.41 12.49
N ILE A 109 10.64 9.90 12.57
CA ILE A 109 10.05 9.48 13.85
C ILE A 109 10.81 8.29 14.44
N ARG A 110 11.16 7.30 13.61
CA ARG A 110 11.90 6.13 14.07
C ARG A 110 13.24 6.51 14.65
N VAL A 111 13.99 7.38 13.99
CA VAL A 111 15.29 7.85 14.47
C VAL A 111 15.16 8.60 15.79
N GLU A 112 14.16 9.45 15.94
CA GLU A 112 13.88 10.14 17.19
C GLU A 112 13.60 9.19 18.35
N LYS A 113 12.99 8.06 18.06
CA LYS A 113 12.68 7.04 19.06
C LYS A 113 13.82 6.03 19.29
N GLY A 114 14.94 6.21 18.60
CA GLY A 114 16.08 5.31 18.71
C GLY A 114 15.95 4.04 17.88
N MET A 115 15.02 4.01 16.93
CA MET A 115 14.85 2.88 16.02
C MET A 115 15.64 3.07 14.74
N LYS A 116 16.09 1.98 14.14
CA LYS A 116 16.79 2.03 12.86
C LYS A 116 15.82 2.49 11.76
N PRO A 117 16.25 3.40 10.87
CA PRO A 117 15.40 3.80 9.75
C PRO A 117 15.13 2.63 8.80
N LEU A 118 13.96 2.64 8.17
CA LEU A 118 13.58 1.64 7.18
C LEU A 118 14.29 1.93 5.85
N ASP A 119 14.63 0.86 5.13
CA ASP A 119 15.00 1.01 3.73
C ASP A 119 13.73 1.36 2.95
N ILE A 120 13.81 2.39 2.13
CA ILE A 120 12.66 2.86 1.35
C ILE A 120 12.79 2.35 -0.07
N VAL A 121 11.81 1.56 -0.51
CA VAL A 121 11.78 1.00 -1.85
C VAL A 121 10.64 1.67 -2.61
N VAL A 122 11.00 2.46 -3.63
CA VAL A 122 10.03 3.22 -4.42
C VAL A 122 9.64 2.43 -5.66
N VAL A 123 8.35 2.23 -5.86
CA VAL A 123 7.80 1.55 -7.03
C VAL A 123 7.25 2.60 -7.98
N LYS A 124 7.59 2.49 -9.25
CA LYS A 124 7.08 3.41 -10.28
C LYS A 124 5.59 3.20 -10.50
N PHE A 125 4.89 4.26 -10.87
CA PHE A 125 3.49 4.17 -11.24
C PHE A 125 3.28 3.22 -12.42
N VAL A 126 2.21 2.45 -12.37
CA VAL A 126 1.75 1.66 -13.52
C VAL A 126 0.90 2.59 -14.38
N LEU A 127 1.25 2.69 -15.66
CA LEU A 127 0.57 3.59 -16.57
C LEU A 127 -0.64 2.93 -17.24
N ALA A 128 -1.69 3.73 -17.41
CA ALA A 128 -2.82 3.34 -18.22
C ALA A 128 -2.46 3.42 -19.71
N ASP A 129 -3.36 3.00 -20.58
CA ASP A 129 -3.13 3.00 -22.04
C ASP A 129 -2.81 4.37 -22.61
N ASP A 130 -3.26 5.44 -21.94
CA ASP A 130 -3.00 6.82 -22.37
C ASP A 130 -1.67 7.40 -21.83
N GLY A 131 -0.87 6.57 -21.14
CA GLY A 131 0.42 7.00 -20.58
C GLY A 131 0.31 7.77 -19.27
N ILE A 132 -0.89 7.88 -18.72
CA ILE A 132 -1.14 8.54 -17.42
C ILE A 132 -1.30 7.46 -16.35
N PRO A 133 -0.78 7.67 -15.12
CA PRO A 133 -0.87 6.64 -14.08
C PRO A 133 -2.29 6.16 -13.79
N ILE A 134 -2.41 4.87 -13.53
CA ILE A 134 -3.67 4.27 -13.06
C ILE A 134 -3.94 4.80 -11.65
N SER A 135 -5.17 5.21 -11.39
CA SER A 135 -5.59 5.65 -10.06
C SER A 135 -7.03 5.25 -9.80
N SER A 136 -7.35 5.11 -8.52
CA SER A 136 -8.73 4.80 -8.11
C SER A 136 -9.69 5.93 -8.51
N THR A 137 -9.22 7.17 -8.47
CA THR A 137 -10.00 8.33 -8.90
C THR A 137 -10.44 8.20 -10.36
N ARG A 138 -9.51 7.83 -11.24
CA ARG A 138 -9.81 7.67 -12.67
C ARG A 138 -10.78 6.52 -12.92
N ILE A 139 -10.64 5.44 -12.15
CA ILE A 139 -11.55 4.29 -12.23
C ILE A 139 -12.96 4.71 -11.80
N ARG A 140 -13.07 5.43 -10.68
CA ARG A 140 -14.35 5.92 -10.19
C ARG A 140 -15.04 6.87 -11.17
N LYS A 141 -14.24 7.66 -11.91
CA LYS A 141 -14.77 8.59 -12.95
C LYS A 141 -15.13 7.88 -14.23
N GLY A 142 -14.82 6.60 -14.37
CA GLY A 142 -15.13 5.85 -15.59
C GLY A 142 -14.18 6.11 -16.75
N GLU A 143 -13.00 6.68 -16.50
CA GLU A 143 -12.00 6.94 -17.54
C GLU A 143 -11.25 5.68 -17.95
N ILE A 144 -10.96 4.81 -16.99
CA ILE A 144 -10.20 3.58 -17.19
C ILE A 144 -10.79 2.45 -16.33
N ASN A 145 -10.43 1.21 -16.67
CA ASN A 145 -10.72 0.06 -15.81
C ASN A 145 -9.53 -0.23 -14.89
N LYS A 146 -9.61 -1.28 -14.10
CA LYS A 146 -8.58 -1.66 -13.12
C LYS A 146 -7.26 -2.05 -13.77
N LYS A 147 -7.26 -2.41 -15.04
CA LYS A 147 -6.07 -2.76 -15.82
C LYS A 147 -5.44 -1.55 -16.51
N GLY A 148 -6.11 -0.40 -16.46
CA GLY A 148 -5.65 0.81 -17.13
C GLY A 148 -6.10 0.93 -18.58
N GLU A 149 -7.04 0.09 -18.99
CA GLU A 149 -7.60 0.18 -20.33
C GLU A 149 -8.61 1.32 -20.37
N LEU A 150 -8.55 2.13 -21.43
CA LEU A 150 -9.49 3.23 -21.62
C LEU A 150 -10.90 2.69 -21.87
N ILE A 151 -11.88 3.35 -21.28
CA ILE A 151 -13.28 2.99 -21.42
C ILE A 151 -13.98 3.93 -22.41
#